data_318932892cab2b54774495547c59776e
#
_entry.id   318932892cab2b54774495547c59776e
#
_cell.length_a   1.000
_cell.length_b   1.000
_cell.length_c   1.000
_cell.angle_alpha   90.00
_cell.angle_beta   90.00
_cell.angle_gamma   90.00
#
_symmetry.space_group_name_H-M   'P 1'
#
loop_
_entity.id
_entity.type
_entity.pdbx_description
1 polymer ?
#
loop_
_entity_poly.entity_id
_entity_poly.type
_entity_poly.pdbx_seq_one_letter_code
_entity_poly.pdbx_strand_id
1 'polypeptide(L)'
;QHADQMRRDVVANVSHELRTPVSALQAMVENMADGVVEPTPANLEGILGQTHRLSDLIAFLLDLSRMEAGAASLNIERFCLHDFLDETIEPLEIADAGHAHDIMLHVDSDIWMEGDQDRLRQLFTNIIANALKHSADGTSVLIEARENADTGTIVTNVVNFGSQIPVEERSDIFRRFVKGRSGPGTESGGTGIGLSIARWAAQLHGGTVRVVDDPRGADFEIVLPKYHIADDEPATDGSARALL
;
A
#
# COMPACT_ATOMS: atom_id res chain seq x y z
N GLN A 1 3.23 25.20 14.41
CA GLN A 1 4.06 25.60 13.24
C GLN A 1 4.50 24.40 12.39
N HIS A 2 4.97 23.26 12.97
CA HIS A 2 5.39 22.09 12.18
C HIS A 2 4.19 21.36 11.51
N ALA A 3 3.07 21.23 12.20
CA ALA A 3 1.85 20.64 11.68
C ALA A 3 1.23 21.46 10.54
N ASP A 4 1.22 22.79 10.66
CA ASP A 4 0.71 23.68 9.62
C ASP A 4 1.57 23.71 8.35
N GLN A 5 2.90 23.58 8.50
CA GLN A 5 3.81 23.49 7.37
C GLN A 5 3.59 22.17 6.63
N MET A 6 3.55 21.06 7.38
CA MET A 6 3.29 19.73 6.84
C MET A 6 1.95 19.67 6.09
N ARG A 7 0.90 20.32 6.62
CA ARG A 7 -0.42 20.40 5.98
C ARG A 7 -0.37 21.17 4.65
N ARG A 8 0.33 22.30 4.59
CA ARG A 8 0.48 23.09 3.36
C ARG A 8 1.26 22.33 2.29
N ASP A 9 2.33 21.66 2.69
CA ASP A 9 3.17 20.88 1.78
C ASP A 9 2.40 19.67 1.22
N VAL A 10 1.56 19.03 2.02
CA VAL A 10 0.66 17.94 1.57
C VAL A 10 -0.36 18.46 0.58
N VAL A 11 -1.08 19.55 0.87
CA VAL A 11 -2.09 20.13 -0.03
C VAL A 11 -1.48 20.58 -1.35
N ALA A 12 -0.30 21.20 -1.33
CA ALA A 12 0.40 21.65 -2.53
C ALA A 12 0.83 20.48 -3.40
N ASN A 13 1.46 19.44 -2.80
CA ASN A 13 1.90 18.25 -3.51
C ASN A 13 0.73 17.46 -4.09
N VAL A 14 -0.35 17.30 -3.32
CA VAL A 14 -1.56 16.64 -3.77
C VAL A 14 -2.19 17.37 -4.96
N SER A 15 -2.28 18.69 -4.91
CA SER A 15 -2.83 19.47 -6.03
C SER A 15 -2.01 19.27 -7.30
N HIS A 16 -0.70 19.12 -7.18
CA HIS A 16 0.18 18.83 -8.31
C HIS A 16 -0.01 17.41 -8.84
N GLU A 17 -0.09 16.42 -7.95
CA GLU A 17 -0.27 15.01 -8.31
C GLU A 17 -1.68 14.70 -8.86
N LEU A 18 -2.70 15.45 -8.46
CA LEU A 18 -4.03 15.38 -9.08
C LEU A 18 -4.05 15.99 -10.48
N ARG A 19 -3.31 17.07 -10.69
CA ARG A 19 -3.29 17.77 -11.99
C ARG A 19 -2.71 16.89 -13.09
N THR A 20 -1.68 16.13 -12.83
CA THR A 20 -1.01 15.27 -13.81
C THR A 20 -1.94 14.23 -14.45
N PRO A 21 -2.62 13.33 -13.68
CA PRO A 21 -3.54 12.36 -14.27
C PRO A 21 -4.78 13.03 -14.90
N VAL A 22 -5.27 14.11 -14.31
CA VAL A 22 -6.40 14.86 -14.89
C VAL A 22 -6.03 15.45 -16.27
N SER A 23 -4.86 16.09 -16.39
CA SER A 23 -4.40 16.63 -17.67
C SER A 23 -4.12 15.54 -18.69
N ALA A 24 -3.58 14.39 -18.27
CA ALA A 24 -3.37 13.24 -19.14
C ALA A 24 -4.71 12.67 -19.65
N LEU A 25 -5.69 12.49 -18.74
CA LEU A 25 -7.05 12.07 -19.10
C LEU A 25 -7.69 13.02 -20.11
N GLN A 26 -7.64 14.32 -19.82
CA GLN A 26 -8.19 15.34 -20.68
C GLN A 26 -7.57 15.27 -22.08
N ALA A 27 -6.25 15.24 -22.18
CA ALA A 27 -5.55 15.15 -23.46
C ALA A 27 -5.90 13.87 -24.24
N MET A 28 -6.01 12.72 -23.56
CA MET A 28 -6.39 11.46 -24.19
C MET A 28 -7.82 11.53 -24.76
N VAL A 29 -8.76 12.06 -23.98
CA VAL A 29 -10.17 12.18 -24.39
C VAL A 29 -10.34 13.22 -25.51
N GLU A 30 -9.67 14.38 -25.42
CA GLU A 30 -9.68 15.43 -26.47
C GLU A 30 -9.13 14.88 -27.79
N ASN A 31 -7.99 14.20 -27.78
CA ASN A 31 -7.41 13.57 -28.98
C ASN A 31 -8.34 12.55 -29.64
N MET A 32 -9.10 11.80 -28.84
CA MET A 32 -10.11 10.87 -29.36
C MET A 32 -11.32 11.61 -29.93
N ALA A 33 -11.81 12.64 -29.23
CA ALA A 33 -12.94 13.44 -29.65
C ALA A 33 -12.65 14.18 -30.97
N ASP A 34 -11.42 14.65 -31.16
CA ASP A 34 -10.95 15.34 -32.37
C ASP A 34 -10.57 14.35 -33.49
N GLY A 35 -10.69 13.05 -33.27
CA GLY A 35 -10.37 12.00 -34.26
C GLY A 35 -8.88 11.86 -34.56
N VAL A 36 -8.02 12.44 -33.72
CA VAL A 36 -6.54 12.30 -33.81
C VAL A 36 -6.07 10.91 -33.40
N VAL A 37 -6.77 10.34 -32.41
CA VAL A 37 -6.50 8.99 -31.88
C VAL A 37 -7.78 8.17 -31.92
N GLU A 38 -7.69 6.94 -32.46
CA GLU A 38 -8.84 6.03 -32.46
C GLU A 38 -9.12 5.49 -31.04
N PRO A 39 -10.41 5.28 -30.68
CA PRO A 39 -10.79 4.69 -29.39
C PRO A 39 -10.58 3.17 -29.40
N THR A 40 -9.32 2.75 -29.50
CA THR A 40 -8.94 1.33 -29.39
C THR A 40 -9.03 0.82 -27.95
N PRO A 41 -9.19 -0.50 -27.72
CA PRO A 41 -9.14 -1.08 -26.38
C PRO A 41 -7.92 -0.63 -25.57
N ALA A 42 -6.74 -0.61 -26.19
CA ALA A 42 -5.49 -0.20 -25.52
C ALA A 42 -5.53 1.28 -25.09
N ASN A 43 -6.09 2.17 -25.92
CA ASN A 43 -6.22 3.58 -25.59
C ASN A 43 -7.25 3.81 -24.48
N LEU A 44 -8.34 3.05 -24.47
CA LEU A 44 -9.36 3.07 -23.42
C LEU A 44 -8.81 2.52 -22.08
N GLU A 45 -7.98 1.47 -22.11
CA GLU A 45 -7.25 0.97 -20.94
C GLU A 45 -6.31 2.03 -20.36
N GLY A 46 -5.66 2.82 -21.20
CA GLY A 46 -4.86 3.96 -20.77
C GLY A 46 -5.67 4.99 -19.97
N ILE A 47 -6.89 5.33 -20.44
CA ILE A 47 -7.82 6.22 -19.75
C ILE A 47 -8.26 5.62 -18.43
N LEU A 48 -8.62 4.34 -18.43
CA LEU A 48 -9.04 3.61 -17.23
C LEU A 48 -7.93 3.59 -16.18
N GLY A 49 -6.69 3.36 -16.60
CA GLY A 49 -5.51 3.39 -15.72
C GLY A 49 -5.30 4.76 -15.07
N GLN A 50 -5.50 5.87 -15.80
CA GLN A 50 -5.42 7.21 -15.20
C GLN A 50 -6.59 7.47 -14.24
N THR A 51 -7.77 6.94 -14.53
CA THR A 51 -8.97 7.07 -13.67
C THR A 51 -8.75 6.32 -12.35
N HIS A 52 -8.20 5.11 -12.38
CA HIS A 52 -7.84 4.35 -11.19
C HIS A 52 -6.82 5.11 -10.34
N ARG A 53 -5.76 5.66 -10.95
CA ARG A 53 -4.79 6.50 -10.24
C ARG A 53 -5.43 7.68 -9.53
N LEU A 54 -6.39 8.35 -10.18
CA LEU A 54 -7.11 9.48 -9.59
C LEU A 54 -7.96 9.01 -8.39
N SER A 55 -8.61 7.86 -8.51
CA SER A 55 -9.39 7.26 -7.42
C SER A 55 -8.53 6.92 -6.21
N ASP A 56 -7.34 6.34 -6.43
CA ASP A 56 -6.37 6.02 -5.37
C ASP A 56 -5.90 7.29 -4.64
N LEU A 57 -5.63 8.36 -5.40
CA LEU A 57 -5.26 9.65 -4.84
C LEU A 57 -6.36 10.25 -3.97
N ILE A 58 -7.62 10.19 -4.43
CA ILE A 58 -8.77 10.68 -3.68
C ILE A 58 -8.99 9.86 -2.41
N ALA A 59 -8.93 8.53 -2.50
CA ALA A 59 -9.04 7.64 -1.34
C ALA A 59 -7.97 7.96 -0.29
N PHE A 60 -6.73 8.11 -0.73
CA PHE A 60 -5.62 8.51 0.15
C PHE A 60 -5.87 9.86 0.84
N LEU A 61 -6.41 10.84 0.13
CA LEU A 61 -6.74 12.16 0.70
C LEU A 61 -7.83 12.10 1.76
N LEU A 62 -8.87 11.33 1.49
CA LEU A 62 -9.95 11.11 2.45
C LEU A 62 -9.42 10.42 3.72
N ASP A 63 -8.54 9.45 3.55
CA ASP A 63 -7.91 8.75 4.66
C ASP A 63 -6.99 9.68 5.46
N LEU A 64 -6.21 10.51 4.79
CA LEU A 64 -5.39 11.53 5.44
C LEU A 64 -6.24 12.54 6.24
N SER A 65 -7.36 12.97 5.67
CA SER A 65 -8.30 13.88 6.34
C SER A 65 -8.92 13.26 7.60
N ARG A 66 -9.26 11.96 7.54
CA ARG A 66 -9.78 11.21 8.69
C ARG A 66 -8.74 11.05 9.80
N MET A 67 -7.47 10.83 9.44
CA MET A 67 -6.36 10.77 10.39
C MET A 67 -6.19 12.09 11.16
N GLU A 68 -6.20 13.23 10.43
CA GLU A 68 -6.07 14.55 11.06
C GLU A 68 -7.24 14.88 11.99
N ALA A 69 -8.42 14.30 11.72
CA ALA A 69 -9.59 14.45 12.57
C ALA A 69 -9.60 13.52 13.81
N GLY A 70 -8.61 12.63 13.95
CA GLY A 70 -8.60 11.61 15.01
C GLY A 70 -9.74 10.59 14.87
N ALA A 71 -10.39 10.51 13.72
CA ALA A 71 -11.62 9.74 13.48
C ALA A 71 -11.39 8.43 12.71
N ALA A 72 -10.14 7.97 12.59
CA ALA A 72 -9.85 6.70 11.94
C ALA A 72 -10.16 5.54 12.91
N SER A 73 -11.43 5.18 13.06
CA SER A 73 -11.82 3.94 13.71
C SER A 73 -11.56 2.78 12.74
N LEU A 74 -10.76 1.80 13.17
CA LEU A 74 -10.55 0.56 12.46
C LEU A 74 -11.77 -0.36 12.66
N ASN A 75 -12.21 -1.03 11.59
CA ASN A 75 -13.18 -2.13 11.68
C ASN A 75 -12.41 -3.43 11.95
N ILE A 76 -12.14 -3.72 13.22
CA ILE A 76 -11.33 -4.86 13.62
C ILE A 76 -12.14 -6.14 13.54
N GLU A 77 -11.67 -7.08 12.71
CA GLU A 77 -12.22 -8.41 12.55
C GLU A 77 -11.13 -9.46 12.74
N ARG A 78 -11.52 -10.68 13.13
CA ARG A 78 -10.59 -11.82 13.22
C ARG A 78 -10.72 -12.66 11.97
N PHE A 79 -9.60 -12.95 11.32
CA PHE A 79 -9.54 -13.71 10.05
C PHE A 79 -8.29 -14.59 9.97
N CYS A 80 -8.35 -15.58 9.06
CA CYS A 80 -7.21 -16.40 8.68
C CYS A 80 -6.33 -15.62 7.71
N LEU A 81 -5.03 -15.47 8.02
CA LEU A 81 -4.10 -14.70 7.19
C LEU A 81 -3.89 -15.35 5.82
N HIS A 82 -3.82 -16.68 5.76
CA HIS A 82 -3.67 -17.40 4.49
C HIS A 82 -4.81 -17.08 3.52
N ASP A 83 -6.06 -17.28 3.95
CA ASP A 83 -7.23 -17.07 3.11
C ASP A 83 -7.37 -15.61 2.66
N PHE A 84 -7.09 -14.68 3.58
CA PHE A 84 -7.08 -13.25 3.30
C PHE A 84 -6.04 -12.86 2.24
N LEU A 85 -4.83 -13.42 2.31
CA LEU A 85 -3.77 -13.16 1.33
C LEU A 85 -4.09 -13.81 -0.02
N ASP A 86 -4.62 -15.02 -0.04
CA ASP A 86 -5.06 -15.72 -1.25
C ASP A 86 -6.10 -14.90 -2.02
N GLU A 87 -7.15 -14.43 -1.32
CA GLU A 87 -8.15 -13.52 -1.91
C GLU A 87 -7.57 -12.17 -2.39
N THR A 88 -6.50 -11.68 -1.74
CA THR A 88 -5.84 -10.42 -2.12
C THR A 88 -4.96 -10.60 -3.35
N ILE A 89 -4.37 -11.78 -3.53
CA ILE A 89 -3.47 -12.13 -4.62
C ILE A 89 -4.24 -12.37 -5.93
N GLU A 90 -5.38 -13.04 -5.89
CA GLU A 90 -6.15 -13.44 -7.08
C GLU A 90 -6.36 -12.32 -8.11
N PRO A 91 -6.80 -11.10 -7.74
CA PRO A 91 -6.95 -10.00 -8.71
C PRO A 91 -5.61 -9.52 -9.30
N LEU A 92 -4.52 -9.64 -8.54
CA LEU A 92 -3.19 -9.22 -8.98
C LEU A 92 -2.60 -10.20 -9.99
N GLU A 93 -2.79 -11.48 -9.81
CA GLU A 93 -2.40 -12.52 -10.79
C GLU A 93 -3.13 -12.34 -12.11
N ILE A 94 -4.44 -12.05 -12.07
CA ILE A 94 -5.25 -11.78 -13.27
C ILE A 94 -4.71 -10.55 -14.01
N ALA A 95 -4.37 -9.48 -13.27
CA ALA A 95 -3.84 -8.25 -13.86
C ALA A 95 -2.42 -8.43 -14.43
N ASP A 96 -1.62 -9.34 -13.87
CA ASP A 96 -0.23 -9.63 -14.27
C ASP A 96 -0.11 -10.74 -15.33
N ALA A 97 -1.20 -11.34 -15.78
CA ALA A 97 -1.22 -12.49 -16.69
C ALA A 97 -0.40 -12.31 -17.98
N GLY A 98 -0.09 -11.06 -18.37
CA GLY A 98 0.76 -10.73 -19.52
C GLY A 98 2.27 -10.80 -19.25
N HIS A 99 2.72 -10.78 -17.99
CA HIS A 99 4.14 -10.76 -17.61
C HIS A 99 4.64 -12.11 -17.07
N ALA A 100 3.71 -13.07 -16.86
CA ALA A 100 3.99 -14.45 -16.41
C ALA A 100 4.81 -14.54 -15.12
N HIS A 101 4.58 -13.63 -14.17
CA HIS A 101 5.07 -13.79 -12.82
C HIS A 101 4.21 -14.82 -12.08
N ASP A 102 4.85 -15.61 -11.23
CA ASP A 102 4.18 -16.56 -10.34
C ASP A 102 4.23 -16.01 -8.91
N ILE A 103 3.09 -16.01 -8.20
CA ILE A 103 3.05 -15.58 -6.80
C ILE A 103 3.03 -16.83 -5.92
N MET A 104 4.08 -17.03 -5.16
CA MET A 104 4.22 -18.16 -4.24
C MET A 104 3.81 -17.72 -2.83
N LEU A 105 2.71 -18.27 -2.32
CA LEU A 105 2.20 -18.01 -0.97
C LEU A 105 2.62 -19.14 -0.02
N HIS A 106 3.53 -18.84 0.91
CA HIS A 106 4.02 -19.74 1.95
C HIS A 106 3.58 -19.24 3.32
N VAL A 107 2.31 -19.45 3.64
CA VAL A 107 1.68 -19.02 4.88
C VAL A 107 0.90 -20.19 5.45
N ASP A 108 1.13 -20.52 6.70
CA ASP A 108 0.39 -21.60 7.36
C ASP A 108 -1.07 -21.21 7.57
N SER A 109 -1.98 -22.14 7.27
CA SER A 109 -3.44 -21.95 7.37
C SER A 109 -3.97 -21.81 8.80
N ASP A 110 -3.13 -21.98 9.80
CA ASP A 110 -3.47 -21.82 11.22
C ASP A 110 -3.08 -20.45 11.80
N ILE A 111 -2.50 -19.57 10.99
CA ILE A 111 -2.18 -18.19 11.40
C ILE A 111 -3.44 -17.32 11.33
N TRP A 112 -3.93 -16.92 12.51
CA TRP A 112 -5.07 -16.02 12.68
C TRP A 112 -4.59 -14.69 13.22
N MET A 113 -5.20 -13.60 12.75
CA MET A 113 -4.94 -12.24 13.23
C MET A 113 -6.21 -11.41 13.35
N GLU A 114 -6.09 -10.27 14.03
CA GLU A 114 -7.13 -9.25 14.14
C GLU A 114 -6.68 -7.97 13.42
N GLY A 115 -7.58 -7.40 12.63
CA GLY A 115 -7.29 -6.17 11.89
C GLY A 115 -8.45 -5.72 11.03
N ASP A 116 -8.31 -4.54 10.47
CA ASP A 116 -9.22 -4.01 9.46
C ASP A 116 -8.82 -4.57 8.09
N GLN A 117 -9.62 -5.51 7.59
CA GLN A 117 -9.31 -6.23 6.35
C GLN A 117 -9.20 -5.29 5.14
N ASP A 118 -10.00 -4.22 5.05
CA ASP A 118 -9.94 -3.29 3.92
C ASP A 118 -8.60 -2.53 3.91
N ARG A 119 -8.13 -2.10 5.08
CA ARG A 119 -6.85 -1.40 5.23
C ARG A 119 -5.66 -2.33 5.00
N LEU A 120 -5.75 -3.56 5.50
CA LEU A 120 -4.71 -4.56 5.28
C LEU A 120 -4.68 -5.02 3.81
N ARG A 121 -5.83 -5.17 3.16
CA ARG A 121 -5.92 -5.45 1.72
C ARG A 121 -5.23 -4.36 0.91
N GLN A 122 -5.45 -3.09 1.25
CA GLN A 122 -4.78 -1.96 0.62
C GLN A 122 -3.26 -1.99 0.83
N LEU A 123 -2.80 -2.37 2.06
CA LEU A 123 -1.38 -2.56 2.36
C LEU A 123 -0.75 -3.62 1.46
N PHE A 124 -1.30 -4.84 1.49
CA PHE A 124 -0.72 -5.97 0.77
C PHE A 124 -0.81 -5.79 -0.75
N THR A 125 -1.92 -5.29 -1.27
CA THR A 125 -2.05 -4.97 -2.70
C THR A 125 -0.96 -4.01 -3.17
N ASN A 126 -0.68 -2.94 -2.42
CA ASN A 126 0.36 -1.97 -2.79
C ASN A 126 1.78 -2.57 -2.75
N ILE A 127 2.08 -3.41 -1.75
CA ILE A 127 3.40 -4.06 -1.65
C ILE A 127 3.57 -5.12 -2.74
N ILE A 128 2.57 -5.98 -2.95
CA ILE A 128 2.62 -7.07 -3.94
C ILE A 128 2.67 -6.50 -5.36
N ALA A 129 1.82 -5.52 -5.68
CA ALA A 129 1.85 -4.86 -6.98
C ALA A 129 3.21 -4.16 -7.25
N ASN A 130 3.83 -3.60 -6.21
CA ASN A 130 5.17 -3.04 -6.33
C ASN A 130 6.22 -4.15 -6.57
N ALA A 131 6.10 -5.28 -5.87
CA ALA A 131 6.97 -6.43 -6.05
C ALA A 131 6.87 -7.01 -7.48
N LEU A 132 5.66 -7.23 -8.00
CA LEU A 132 5.41 -7.68 -9.37
C LEU A 132 6.04 -6.72 -10.38
N LYS A 133 5.78 -5.44 -10.26
CA LYS A 133 6.30 -4.41 -11.16
C LYS A 133 7.82 -4.36 -11.24
N HIS A 134 8.51 -4.69 -10.16
CA HIS A 134 9.97 -4.63 -10.06
C HIS A 134 10.65 -6.00 -10.09
N SER A 135 9.88 -7.08 -10.27
CA SER A 135 10.40 -8.41 -10.55
C SER A 135 11.01 -8.47 -11.96
N ALA A 136 12.01 -9.31 -12.13
CA ALA A 136 12.52 -9.62 -13.45
C ALA A 136 11.52 -10.54 -14.18
N ASP A 137 11.37 -10.37 -15.50
CA ASP A 137 10.45 -11.17 -16.32
C ASP A 137 10.65 -12.68 -16.08
N GLY A 138 9.55 -13.40 -15.90
CA GLY A 138 9.56 -14.85 -15.67
C GLY A 138 10.08 -15.29 -14.30
N THR A 139 10.21 -14.38 -13.34
CA THR A 139 10.53 -14.72 -11.95
C THR A 139 9.28 -14.71 -11.08
N SER A 140 9.40 -15.25 -9.86
CA SER A 140 8.28 -15.31 -8.92
C SER A 140 8.33 -14.14 -7.92
N VAL A 141 7.19 -13.84 -7.30
CA VAL A 141 7.10 -13.07 -6.06
C VAL A 141 6.78 -14.04 -4.93
N LEU A 142 7.60 -14.05 -3.89
CA LEU A 142 7.43 -14.94 -2.74
C LEU A 142 6.82 -14.19 -1.58
N ILE A 143 5.74 -14.73 -1.01
CA ILE A 143 5.09 -14.20 0.19
C ILE A 143 5.20 -15.25 1.29
N GLU A 144 5.91 -14.92 2.36
CA GLU A 144 6.12 -15.80 3.51
C GLU A 144 5.62 -15.10 4.76
N ALA A 145 4.85 -15.81 5.61
CA ALA A 145 4.45 -15.27 6.90
C ALA A 145 4.72 -16.26 8.03
N ARG A 146 5.12 -15.70 9.18
CA ARG A 146 5.37 -16.46 10.40
C ARG A 146 4.87 -15.70 11.61
N GLU A 147 4.40 -16.42 12.59
CA GLU A 147 4.09 -15.87 13.91
C GLU A 147 5.37 -15.79 14.76
N ASN A 148 5.57 -14.65 15.40
CA ASN A 148 6.57 -14.49 16.44
C ASN A 148 5.85 -14.50 17.80
N ALA A 149 5.85 -15.65 18.44
CA ALA A 149 5.16 -15.86 19.71
C ALA A 149 5.74 -15.01 20.86
N ASP A 150 7.04 -14.69 20.81
CA ASP A 150 7.70 -13.90 21.86
C ASP A 150 7.21 -12.44 21.86
N THR A 151 6.89 -11.90 20.70
CA THR A 151 6.44 -10.51 20.54
C THR A 151 4.94 -10.39 20.30
N GLY A 152 4.23 -11.49 20.07
CA GLY A 152 2.82 -11.49 19.70
C GLY A 152 2.56 -10.81 18.36
N THR A 153 3.51 -10.90 17.42
CA THR A 153 3.43 -10.28 16.10
C THR A 153 3.43 -11.32 14.99
N ILE A 154 2.90 -10.92 13.85
CA ILE A 154 3.04 -11.66 12.59
C ILE A 154 4.03 -10.89 11.73
N VAL A 155 5.04 -11.60 11.23
CA VAL A 155 6.04 -11.08 10.30
C VAL A 155 5.75 -11.66 8.94
N THR A 156 5.44 -10.81 7.98
CA THR A 156 5.21 -11.18 6.58
C THR A 156 6.30 -10.56 5.71
N ASN A 157 6.95 -11.38 4.90
CA ASN A 157 7.95 -10.95 3.93
C ASN A 157 7.36 -11.08 2.52
N VAL A 158 7.52 -10.05 1.72
CA VAL A 158 7.19 -10.05 0.29
C VAL A 158 8.48 -9.82 -0.47
N VAL A 159 8.97 -10.87 -1.11
CA VAL A 159 10.28 -10.87 -1.79
C VAL A 159 10.05 -10.92 -3.30
N ASN A 160 10.58 -9.94 -4.01
CA ASN A 160 10.65 -10.00 -5.47
C ASN A 160 12.07 -10.34 -5.94
N PHE A 161 12.15 -11.19 -6.95
CA PHE A 161 13.43 -11.59 -7.55
C PHE A 161 13.79 -10.60 -8.65
N GLY A 162 14.62 -9.62 -8.29
CA GLY A 162 14.99 -8.52 -9.18
C GLY A 162 16.06 -7.63 -8.59
N SER A 163 16.00 -6.34 -8.93
CA SER A 163 16.95 -5.36 -8.41
C SER A 163 16.75 -5.13 -6.91
N GLN A 164 17.84 -5.11 -6.17
CA GLN A 164 17.82 -4.71 -4.77
C GLN A 164 17.62 -3.20 -4.64
N ILE A 165 16.99 -2.79 -3.53
CA ILE A 165 16.85 -1.38 -3.18
C ILE A 165 18.10 -0.94 -2.41
N PRO A 166 18.84 0.09 -2.91
CA PRO A 166 20.00 0.62 -2.22
C PRO A 166 19.65 1.04 -0.78
N VAL A 167 20.57 0.81 0.17
CA VAL A 167 20.34 1.06 1.60
C VAL A 167 19.93 2.52 1.85
N GLU A 168 20.54 3.45 1.14
CA GLU A 168 20.26 4.89 1.22
C GLU A 168 18.88 5.28 0.72
N GLU A 169 18.24 4.46 -0.13
CA GLU A 169 16.91 4.74 -0.67
C GLU A 169 15.78 4.06 0.13
N ARG A 170 16.09 3.07 0.97
CA ARG A 170 15.09 2.23 1.66
C ARG A 170 14.13 2.99 2.57
N SER A 171 14.61 4.05 3.21
CA SER A 171 13.74 4.92 4.02
C SER A 171 12.90 5.85 3.17
N ASP A 172 13.45 6.29 2.04
CA ASP A 172 12.84 7.32 1.20
C ASP A 172 11.73 6.77 0.30
N ILE A 173 11.80 5.50 -0.12
CA ILE A 173 10.76 4.89 -0.96
C ILE A 173 9.38 4.86 -0.31
N PHE A 174 9.30 4.93 1.03
CA PHE A 174 8.05 5.04 1.79
C PHE A 174 7.59 6.49 2.01
N ARG A 175 8.37 7.47 1.55
CA ARG A 175 7.95 8.88 1.57
C ARG A 175 6.95 9.12 0.44
N ARG A 176 6.01 9.99 0.69
CA ARG A 176 4.97 10.35 -0.29
C ARG A 176 5.63 10.98 -1.52
N PHE A 177 5.15 10.58 -2.71
CA PHE A 177 5.58 11.13 -4.01
C PHE A 177 7.06 10.89 -4.37
N VAL A 178 7.73 9.98 -3.69
CA VAL A 178 9.08 9.57 -4.06
C VAL A 178 8.97 8.45 -5.10
N LYS A 179 9.53 8.71 -6.28
CA LYS A 179 9.78 7.68 -7.28
C LYS A 179 11.22 7.22 -7.10
N GLY A 180 11.45 5.92 -6.95
CA GLY A 180 12.80 5.37 -6.94
C GLY A 180 13.56 5.82 -8.19
N ARG A 181 14.86 5.95 -8.11
CA ARG A 181 15.74 6.25 -9.25
C ARG A 181 15.78 5.04 -10.18
N SER A 182 14.73 4.86 -10.95
CA SER A 182 14.73 3.90 -12.06
C SER A 182 15.71 4.40 -13.11
N GLY A 183 16.56 3.49 -13.66
CA GLY A 183 17.54 3.84 -14.69
C GLY A 183 16.91 4.47 -15.93
N PRO A 184 17.69 5.10 -16.82
CA PRO A 184 17.19 5.77 -18.00
C PRO A 184 16.49 4.75 -18.91
N GLY A 185 15.18 4.88 -19.07
CA GLY A 185 14.38 4.05 -19.98
C GLY A 185 13.12 3.40 -19.37
N THR A 186 12.98 3.37 -18.05
CA THR A 186 11.73 2.92 -17.43
C THR A 186 10.91 4.13 -16.99
N GLU A 187 9.94 4.53 -17.82
CA GLU A 187 8.83 5.37 -17.35
C GLU A 187 8.02 4.56 -16.32
N SER A 188 8.47 4.62 -15.08
CA SER A 188 7.82 3.98 -13.95
C SER A 188 6.48 4.67 -13.71
N GLY A 189 5.43 4.16 -14.34
CA GLY A 189 4.07 4.69 -14.31
C GLY A 189 3.35 4.61 -12.96
N GLY A 190 4.06 4.65 -11.82
CA GLY A 190 3.47 4.67 -10.49
C GLY A 190 3.28 6.08 -9.93
N THR A 191 2.26 6.27 -9.08
CA THR A 191 1.96 7.53 -8.39
C THR A 191 2.98 7.90 -7.31
N GLY A 192 3.86 6.96 -6.90
CA GLY A 192 4.77 7.14 -5.75
C GLY A 192 4.05 7.21 -4.40
N ILE A 193 2.78 6.79 -4.35
CA ILE A 193 1.94 6.85 -3.15
C ILE A 193 1.71 5.47 -2.55
N GLY A 194 1.71 4.40 -3.36
CA GLY A 194 1.35 3.05 -2.91
C GLY A 194 2.12 2.58 -1.68
N LEU A 195 3.47 2.72 -1.68
CA LEU A 195 4.27 2.33 -0.52
C LEU A 195 4.01 3.21 0.72
N SER A 196 3.68 4.49 0.54
CA SER A 196 3.31 5.36 1.67
C SER A 196 1.95 4.99 2.25
N ILE A 197 1.00 4.56 1.43
CA ILE A 197 -0.29 4.01 1.86
C ILE A 197 -0.06 2.69 2.63
N ALA A 198 0.76 1.80 2.10
CA ALA A 198 1.08 0.55 2.76
C ALA A 198 1.69 0.78 4.16
N ARG A 199 2.67 1.68 4.27
CA ARG A 199 3.27 2.06 5.55
C ARG A 199 2.24 2.65 6.51
N TRP A 200 1.37 3.51 6.02
CA TRP A 200 0.31 4.10 6.84
C TRP A 200 -0.67 3.04 7.35
N ALA A 201 -1.15 2.14 6.50
CA ALA A 201 -2.06 1.08 6.92
C ALA A 201 -1.44 0.16 7.98
N ALA A 202 -0.13 -0.15 7.86
CA ALA A 202 0.61 -0.86 8.91
C ALA A 202 0.64 -0.07 10.23
N GLN A 203 0.94 1.23 10.16
CA GLN A 203 1.00 2.10 11.35
C GLN A 203 -0.36 2.22 12.07
N LEU A 204 -1.47 2.26 11.33
CA LEU A 204 -2.81 2.22 11.93
C LEU A 204 -3.06 0.97 12.77
N HIS A 205 -2.45 -0.14 12.40
CA HIS A 205 -2.52 -1.41 13.13
C HIS A 205 -1.42 -1.54 14.20
N GLY A 206 -0.65 -0.47 14.49
CA GLY A 206 0.48 -0.53 15.41
C GLY A 206 1.69 -1.30 14.86
N GLY A 207 1.72 -1.54 13.56
CA GLY A 207 2.77 -2.29 12.88
C GLY A 207 3.77 -1.42 12.12
N THR A 208 4.65 -2.07 11.36
CA THR A 208 5.71 -1.41 10.57
C THR A 208 5.89 -2.11 9.23
N VAL A 209 6.38 -1.34 8.24
CA VAL A 209 6.87 -1.86 6.95
C VAL A 209 8.27 -1.32 6.71
N ARG A 210 9.18 -2.19 6.33
CA ARG A 210 10.56 -1.81 5.99
C ARG A 210 11.12 -2.71 4.89
N VAL A 211 12.20 -2.26 4.25
CA VAL A 211 13.00 -3.10 3.36
C VAL A 211 14.14 -3.72 4.16
N VAL A 212 14.29 -5.01 4.06
CA VAL A 212 15.38 -5.77 4.69
C VAL A 212 16.35 -6.31 3.64
N ASP A 213 17.52 -6.77 4.07
CA ASP A 213 18.51 -7.35 3.17
C ASP A 213 18.09 -8.76 2.76
N ASP A 214 17.97 -8.99 1.46
CA ASP A 214 17.80 -10.31 0.88
C ASP A 214 18.65 -10.43 -0.39
N PRO A 215 19.48 -11.46 -0.52
CA PRO A 215 20.34 -11.64 -1.71
C PRO A 215 19.54 -11.92 -2.98
N ARG A 216 18.28 -12.32 -2.89
CA ARG A 216 17.41 -12.65 -4.02
C ARG A 216 16.86 -11.41 -4.72
N GLY A 217 16.68 -10.29 -3.99
CA GLY A 217 16.10 -9.07 -4.54
C GLY A 217 15.68 -8.09 -3.46
N ALA A 218 14.56 -7.38 -3.67
CA ALA A 218 13.99 -6.52 -2.65
C ALA A 218 13.04 -7.33 -1.76
N ASP A 219 13.22 -7.25 -0.45
CA ASP A 219 12.38 -7.88 0.56
C ASP A 219 11.67 -6.82 1.41
N PHE A 220 10.35 -6.79 1.31
CA PHE A 220 9.49 -5.95 2.12
C PHE A 220 9.03 -6.74 3.34
N GLU A 221 9.59 -6.41 4.50
CA GLU A 221 9.17 -6.98 5.78
C GLU A 221 8.05 -6.14 6.39
N ILE A 222 6.92 -6.78 6.65
CA ILE A 222 5.73 -6.24 7.27
C ILE A 222 5.59 -6.88 8.65
N VAL A 223 5.59 -6.09 9.71
CA VAL A 223 5.40 -6.58 11.08
C VAL A 223 4.10 -5.99 11.61
N LEU A 224 3.14 -6.86 11.95
CA LEU A 224 1.83 -6.47 12.47
C LEU A 224 1.57 -7.16 13.81
N PRO A 225 0.92 -6.50 14.79
CA PRO A 225 0.40 -7.18 15.97
C PRO A 225 -0.58 -8.29 15.56
N LYS A 226 -0.51 -9.44 16.21
CA LYS A 226 -1.46 -10.54 15.98
C LYS A 226 -2.86 -10.17 16.47
N TYR A 227 -2.92 -9.43 17.58
CA TYR A 227 -4.15 -8.96 18.19
C TYR A 227 -4.17 -7.44 18.21
N HIS A 228 -5.33 -6.86 17.95
CA HIS A 228 -5.50 -5.42 18.04
C HIS A 228 -5.43 -4.99 19.50
N ILE A 229 -4.48 -4.09 19.81
CA ILE A 229 -4.39 -3.45 21.11
C ILE A 229 -5.31 -2.23 21.04
N ALA A 230 -6.51 -2.34 21.62
CA ALA A 230 -7.37 -1.17 21.79
C ALA A 230 -6.62 -0.14 22.63
N ASP A 231 -6.56 1.12 22.18
CA ASP A 231 -6.11 2.20 23.03
C ASP A 231 -7.00 2.21 24.28
N ASP A 232 -6.43 1.92 25.44
CA ASP A 232 -7.13 2.02 26.72
C ASP A 232 -7.66 3.45 26.86
N GLU A 233 -8.97 3.62 26.80
CA GLU A 233 -9.59 4.84 27.35
C GLU A 233 -9.11 4.96 28.80
N PRO A 234 -8.60 6.14 29.22
CA PRO A 234 -8.19 6.32 30.59
C PRO A 234 -9.40 6.00 31.49
N ALA A 235 -9.24 4.98 32.32
CA ALA A 235 -10.25 4.57 33.29
C ALA A 235 -10.79 5.80 33.99
N THR A 236 -12.03 6.18 33.69
CA THR A 236 -12.76 7.15 34.47
C THR A 236 -12.92 6.55 35.86
N ASP A 237 -12.07 7.00 36.77
CA ASP A 237 -12.11 6.70 38.20
C ASP A 237 -13.50 7.06 38.75
N GLY A 238 -14.35 6.05 38.79
CA GLY A 238 -15.69 6.10 39.39
C GLY A 238 -15.67 5.90 40.90
N SER A 239 -14.72 6.56 41.59
CA SER A 239 -14.62 6.54 43.06
C SER A 239 -14.94 7.90 43.69
N ALA A 240 -16.21 8.28 43.69
CA ALA A 240 -16.72 9.28 44.57
C ALA A 240 -18.23 9.13 44.83
N ARG A 241 -18.59 8.07 45.55
CA ARG A 241 -19.91 8.04 46.23
C ARG A 241 -19.87 7.16 47.46
N ALA A 242 -19.32 7.72 48.52
CA ALA A 242 -19.75 7.37 49.89
C ALA A 242 -19.37 8.52 50.82
N LEU A 243 -20.37 9.01 51.51
CA LEU A 243 -20.41 9.87 52.71
C LEU A 243 -21.00 11.26 52.47
N LEU A 244 -22.29 11.33 52.59
CA LEU A 244 -23.10 12.01 53.62
C LEU A 244 -24.57 11.93 53.27
#